data_44c5d4bbadc747bd4dfd84dc6e4c1a6e
#
_entry.id   44c5d4bbadc747bd4dfd84dc6e4c1a6e
#
_cell.length_a   1.000
_cell.length_b   1.000
_cell.length_c   1.000
_cell.angle_alpha   90.00
_cell.angle_beta   90.00
_cell.angle_gamma   90.00
#
_symmetry.space_group_name_H-M   'P 1'
#
loop_
_entity.id
_entity.type
_entity.pdbx_description
1 polymer ?
#
loop_
_entity_poly.entity_id
_entity_poly.type
_entity_poly.pdbx_seq_one_letter_code
_entity_poly.pdbx_strand_id
1 'polypeptide(L)'
;MKRTIVTLAVVFMALTVSAQEWAPVGDNIKTSWAESLDPSAPLPEYPRPQMVRSAWMNLNGLWNYAVTEASSESFVPEGKILVPFALESSLSGVGRRFTRDNALWYEREFTVPRSWKGKNVILHFGAVDWMAEVYVNNVLIGEHKGGYDPFSFDVTPALKKSGKQTLKVKVQDATDNSFQPRGKQCIINAGIWYTPVTGIWQTVWMEPVSSAYVKNYYAVSDIDKGEIAFEVDARTADGDVVK
;
A
#
# COMPACT_ATOMS: atom_id res chain seq x y z
N MET A 1 -47.39 55.26 11.02
CA MET A 1 -46.25 54.46 11.45
C MET A 1 -45.90 53.48 10.32
N LYS A 2 -44.85 53.75 9.55
CA LYS A 2 -44.37 52.87 8.47
C LYS A 2 -43.33 51.89 9.06
N ARG A 3 -43.57 50.58 9.05
CA ARG A 3 -42.60 49.59 9.46
C ARG A 3 -41.69 49.24 8.27
N THR A 4 -40.44 49.59 8.38
CA THR A 4 -39.39 49.17 7.44
C THR A 4 -38.92 47.76 7.80
N ILE A 5 -39.13 46.80 6.90
CA ILE A 5 -38.60 45.43 7.03
C ILE A 5 -37.20 45.46 6.41
N VAL A 6 -36.17 45.24 7.20
CA VAL A 6 -34.80 45.02 6.72
C VAL A 6 -34.61 43.53 6.49
N THR A 7 -34.51 43.14 5.25
CA THR A 7 -34.21 41.73 4.88
C THR A 7 -32.69 41.55 4.89
N LEU A 8 -32.18 40.77 5.84
CA LEU A 8 -30.77 40.42 5.93
C LEU A 8 -30.52 39.24 4.96
N ALA A 9 -29.85 39.52 3.85
CA ALA A 9 -29.40 38.46 2.93
C ALA A 9 -28.11 37.85 3.47
N VAL A 10 -28.18 36.59 3.97
CA VAL A 10 -27.00 35.80 4.34
C VAL A 10 -26.44 35.18 3.08
N VAL A 11 -25.31 35.68 2.60
CA VAL A 11 -24.56 35.08 1.50
C VAL A 11 -23.76 33.88 2.04
N PHE A 12 -24.20 32.67 1.76
CA PHE A 12 -23.41 31.49 1.99
C PHE A 12 -22.30 31.42 0.92
N MET A 13 -21.09 31.78 1.31
CA MET A 13 -19.89 31.53 0.52
C MET A 13 -19.54 30.05 0.64
N ALA A 14 -19.94 29.25 -0.33
CA ALA A 14 -19.49 27.86 -0.44
C ALA A 14 -17.98 27.90 -0.76
N LEU A 15 -17.16 27.61 0.25
CA LEU A 15 -15.74 27.31 0.04
C LEU A 15 -15.68 25.98 -0.72
N THR A 16 -15.49 26.05 -2.03
CA THR A 16 -15.08 24.89 -2.82
C THR A 16 -13.66 24.54 -2.40
N VAL A 17 -13.50 23.56 -1.52
CA VAL A 17 -12.22 22.89 -1.30
C VAL A 17 -11.92 22.17 -2.60
N SER A 18 -11.12 22.79 -3.46
CA SER A 18 -10.51 22.11 -4.59
C SER A 18 -9.64 21.01 -4.00
N ALA A 19 -9.99 19.75 -4.25
CA ALA A 19 -9.09 18.64 -3.93
C ALA A 19 -7.78 18.92 -4.67
N GLN A 20 -6.69 19.07 -3.95
CA GLN A 20 -5.38 19.31 -4.54
C GLN A 20 -5.08 18.15 -5.49
N GLU A 21 -4.94 18.48 -6.77
CA GLU A 21 -4.58 17.51 -7.80
C GLU A 21 -3.17 17.00 -7.49
N TRP A 22 -2.95 15.68 -7.54
CA TRP A 22 -1.63 15.12 -7.27
C TRP A 22 -0.60 15.66 -8.26
N ALA A 23 0.56 15.99 -7.74
CA ALA A 23 1.73 16.35 -8.53
C ALA A 23 3.00 15.86 -7.84
N PRO A 24 4.05 15.50 -8.61
CA PRO A 24 5.37 15.23 -8.04
C PRO A 24 5.87 16.45 -7.26
N VAL A 25 6.54 16.21 -6.13
CA VAL A 25 7.11 17.27 -5.29
C VAL A 25 8.62 17.37 -5.43
N GLY A 26 9.17 18.57 -5.18
CA GLY A 26 10.60 18.84 -5.26
C GLY A 26 11.13 18.88 -6.70
N ASP A 27 12.44 19.13 -6.78
CA ASP A 27 13.19 19.31 -8.04
C ASP A 27 14.18 18.17 -8.32
N ASN A 28 14.04 17.04 -7.62
CA ASN A 28 14.88 15.87 -7.82
C ASN A 28 14.85 15.39 -9.28
N ILE A 29 15.96 14.87 -9.77
CA ILE A 29 16.08 14.26 -11.09
C ILE A 29 15.05 13.14 -11.23
N LYS A 30 14.30 13.17 -12.33
CA LYS A 30 13.26 12.19 -12.65
C LYS A 30 13.65 11.43 -13.92
N THR A 31 13.14 10.23 -14.06
CA THR A 31 13.23 9.46 -15.30
C THR A 31 12.09 9.83 -16.25
N SER A 32 12.21 9.46 -17.52
CA SER A 32 11.13 9.64 -18.52
C SER A 32 9.83 8.91 -18.13
N TRP A 33 9.93 7.81 -17.38
CA TRP A 33 8.74 7.12 -16.84
C TRP A 33 7.97 7.94 -15.81
N ALA A 34 8.67 8.77 -15.05
CA ALA A 34 8.02 9.66 -14.10
C ALA A 34 7.18 10.75 -14.79
N GLU A 35 7.60 11.19 -16.00
CA GLU A 35 6.88 12.19 -16.78
C GLU A 35 5.59 11.63 -17.41
N SER A 36 5.57 10.32 -17.69
CA SER A 36 4.41 9.62 -18.26
C SER A 36 3.54 8.89 -17.23
N LEU A 37 3.82 9.06 -15.93
CA LEU A 37 3.10 8.38 -14.88
C LEU A 37 1.65 8.84 -14.78
N ASP A 38 0.71 7.91 -14.91
CA ASP A 38 -0.70 8.13 -14.61
C ASP A 38 -0.99 7.84 -13.12
N PRO A 39 -1.28 8.86 -12.29
CA PRO A 39 -1.56 8.65 -10.88
C PRO A 39 -2.87 7.90 -10.61
N SER A 40 -3.75 7.77 -11.59
CA SER A 40 -4.99 7.00 -11.47
C SER A 40 -4.77 5.49 -11.66
N ALA A 41 -3.69 5.11 -12.33
CA ALA A 41 -3.34 3.73 -12.65
C ALA A 41 -1.81 3.48 -12.62
N PRO A 42 -1.10 3.77 -11.51
CA PRO A 42 0.34 3.54 -11.43
C PRO A 42 0.64 2.05 -11.39
N LEU A 43 1.62 1.60 -12.19
CA LEU A 43 2.04 0.19 -12.30
C LEU A 43 0.83 -0.75 -12.50
N PRO A 44 0.16 -0.67 -13.65
CA PRO A 44 -1.10 -1.39 -13.88
C PRO A 44 -0.93 -2.87 -14.20
N GLU A 45 0.31 -3.34 -14.42
CA GLU A 45 0.63 -4.72 -14.75
C GLU A 45 0.43 -5.67 -13.56
N TYR A 46 0.16 -6.95 -13.86
CA TYR A 46 0.05 -7.98 -12.83
C TYR A 46 1.41 -8.20 -12.15
N PRO A 47 1.50 -8.08 -10.81
CA PRO A 47 2.80 -7.94 -10.13
C PRO A 47 3.56 -9.26 -9.90
N ARG A 48 2.97 -10.43 -10.20
CA ARG A 48 3.59 -11.75 -10.01
C ARG A 48 3.57 -12.57 -11.32
N PRO A 49 4.39 -12.22 -12.32
CA PRO A 49 4.32 -12.81 -13.67
C PRO A 49 4.61 -14.31 -13.71
N GLN A 50 5.34 -14.86 -12.74
CA GLN A 50 5.65 -16.30 -12.68
C GLN A 50 4.45 -17.17 -12.28
N MET A 51 3.40 -16.60 -11.66
CA MET A 51 2.20 -17.35 -11.25
C MET A 51 0.96 -16.46 -11.42
N VAL A 52 0.54 -16.24 -12.66
CA VAL A 52 -0.54 -15.31 -13.02
C VAL A 52 -1.91 -15.90 -12.68
N ARG A 53 -2.79 -15.05 -12.10
CA ARG A 53 -4.24 -15.30 -12.01
C ARG A 53 -5.00 -14.22 -12.77
N SER A 54 -6.03 -14.64 -13.49
CA SER A 54 -6.83 -13.72 -14.34
C SER A 54 -7.71 -12.77 -13.53
N ALA A 55 -8.16 -13.19 -12.35
CA ALA A 55 -8.97 -12.35 -11.46
C ALA A 55 -8.07 -11.72 -10.39
N TRP A 56 -7.96 -10.41 -10.41
CA TRP A 56 -7.20 -9.63 -9.43
C TRP A 56 -7.64 -8.16 -9.41
N MET A 57 -7.16 -7.41 -8.44
CA MET A 57 -7.44 -5.98 -8.29
C MET A 57 -6.17 -5.27 -7.87
N ASN A 58 -5.76 -4.28 -8.65
CA ASN A 58 -4.69 -3.35 -8.28
C ASN A 58 -5.23 -2.34 -7.24
N LEU A 59 -4.51 -2.16 -6.14
CA LEU A 59 -4.82 -1.18 -5.10
C LEU A 59 -3.83 0.00 -5.09
N ASN A 60 -2.94 0.11 -6.07
CA ASN A 60 -2.10 1.29 -6.24
C ASN A 60 -2.96 2.54 -6.56
N GLY A 61 -2.36 3.71 -6.46
CA GLY A 61 -3.02 4.98 -6.72
C GLY A 61 -3.03 5.89 -5.48
N LEU A 62 -3.91 6.86 -5.46
CA LEU A 62 -3.97 7.85 -4.37
C LEU A 62 -4.66 7.28 -3.12
N TRP A 63 -3.93 7.25 -2.02
CA TRP A 63 -4.43 6.91 -0.68
C TRP A 63 -4.47 8.13 0.21
N ASN A 64 -5.34 8.15 1.21
CA ASN A 64 -5.19 9.08 2.32
C ASN A 64 -3.94 8.71 3.12
N TYR A 65 -3.23 9.71 3.65
CA TYR A 65 -2.11 9.49 4.55
C TYR A 65 -2.07 10.50 5.69
N ALA A 66 -1.35 10.15 6.75
CA ALA A 66 -0.89 11.06 7.79
C ALA A 66 0.42 10.58 8.40
N VAL A 67 1.23 11.51 8.89
CA VAL A 67 2.41 11.21 9.72
C VAL A 67 2.10 11.67 11.14
N THR A 68 2.07 10.73 12.08
CA THR A 68 1.73 10.96 13.49
C THR A 68 2.91 10.60 14.39
N GLU A 69 2.77 10.83 15.69
CA GLU A 69 3.64 10.21 16.71
C GLU A 69 3.57 8.67 16.58
N ALA A 70 4.70 7.98 16.82
CA ALA A 70 4.78 6.52 16.71
C ALA A 70 3.78 5.78 17.61
N SER A 71 3.47 6.35 18.79
CA SER A 71 2.52 5.82 19.76
C SER A 71 1.05 6.02 19.38
N SER A 72 0.74 6.80 18.33
CA SER A 72 -0.65 7.07 17.93
C SER A 72 -1.32 5.80 17.39
N GLU A 73 -2.54 5.54 17.86
CA GLU A 73 -3.36 4.41 17.42
C GLU A 73 -4.43 4.80 16.38
N SER A 74 -4.51 6.08 16.08
CA SER A 74 -5.44 6.63 15.10
C SER A 74 -4.84 7.86 14.42
N PHE A 75 -5.43 8.27 13.31
CA PHE A 75 -4.99 9.43 12.55
C PHE A 75 -6.16 10.18 11.91
N VAL A 76 -5.90 11.44 11.58
CA VAL A 76 -6.73 12.24 10.69
C VAL A 76 -5.92 12.47 9.42
N PRO A 77 -6.46 12.20 8.23
CA PRO A 77 -5.71 12.39 6.99
C PRO A 77 -5.18 13.82 6.82
N GLU A 78 -3.89 13.94 6.53
CA GLU A 78 -3.22 15.19 6.18
C GLU A 78 -3.36 15.52 4.69
N GLY A 79 -3.54 14.50 3.85
CA GLY A 79 -3.59 14.63 2.40
C GLY A 79 -3.63 13.31 1.67
N LYS A 80 -3.11 13.33 0.43
CA LYS A 80 -2.99 12.16 -0.44
C LYS A 80 -1.53 11.81 -0.67
N ILE A 81 -1.26 10.50 -0.72
CA ILE A 81 0.03 9.94 -1.12
C ILE A 81 -0.19 8.97 -2.28
N LEU A 82 0.68 8.99 -3.27
CA LEU A 82 0.62 8.05 -4.39
C LEU A 82 1.34 6.75 -4.05
N VAL A 83 0.59 5.67 -3.90
CA VAL A 83 1.10 4.31 -3.71
C VAL A 83 1.36 3.69 -5.09
N PRO A 84 2.50 3.02 -5.33
CA PRO A 84 3.49 2.57 -4.38
C PRO A 84 4.80 3.39 -4.40
N PHE A 85 4.75 4.63 -4.04
CA PHE A 85 5.96 5.45 -3.95
C PHE A 85 6.26 5.79 -2.49
N ALA A 86 7.51 5.56 -2.08
CA ALA A 86 7.96 5.85 -0.71
C ALA A 86 7.70 7.31 -0.32
N LEU A 87 7.46 7.56 0.96
CA LEU A 87 7.11 8.89 1.50
C LEU A 87 8.09 9.98 1.05
N GLU A 88 9.38 9.67 0.97
CA GLU A 88 10.46 10.59 0.59
C GLU A 88 10.55 10.83 -0.92
N SER A 89 9.95 9.95 -1.72
CA SER A 89 9.97 10.06 -3.18
C SER A 89 9.21 11.28 -3.68
N SER A 90 9.74 11.96 -4.71
CA SER A 90 8.99 13.00 -5.43
C SER A 90 7.65 12.50 -5.94
N LEU A 91 7.59 11.26 -6.43
CA LEU A 91 6.38 10.66 -7.00
C LEU A 91 5.34 10.27 -5.95
N SER A 92 5.69 10.22 -4.67
CA SER A 92 4.68 10.07 -3.62
C SER A 92 3.70 11.26 -3.59
N GLY A 93 4.14 12.44 -4.07
CA GLY A 93 3.45 13.71 -3.91
C GLY A 93 3.64 14.35 -2.53
N VAL A 94 4.48 13.74 -1.66
CA VAL A 94 4.72 14.19 -0.27
C VAL A 94 6.16 14.66 -0.07
N GLY A 95 7.18 13.84 -0.40
CA GLY A 95 8.59 14.20 -0.34
C GLY A 95 9.08 14.56 1.07
N ARG A 96 8.49 13.96 2.11
CA ARG A 96 8.73 14.33 3.52
C ARG A 96 9.72 13.38 4.16
N ARG A 97 10.60 13.90 5.03
CA ARG A 97 11.46 13.09 5.88
C ARG A 97 10.66 12.40 6.98
N PHE A 98 11.12 11.22 7.37
CA PHE A 98 10.54 10.38 8.40
C PHE A 98 11.57 10.01 9.45
N THR A 99 11.15 9.71 10.68
CA THR A 99 12.03 9.28 11.77
C THR A 99 11.36 8.18 12.59
N ARG A 100 12.12 7.47 13.39
CA ARG A 100 11.64 6.42 14.28
C ARG A 100 10.54 6.85 15.29
N ASP A 101 10.45 8.17 15.54
CA ASP A 101 9.47 8.71 16.48
C ASP A 101 8.10 8.95 15.81
N ASN A 102 7.99 8.61 14.53
CA ASN A 102 6.79 8.77 13.73
C ASN A 102 6.14 7.42 13.38
N ALA A 103 4.85 7.49 13.06
CA ALA A 103 4.11 6.46 12.34
C ALA A 103 3.51 7.06 11.06
N LEU A 104 3.68 6.36 9.93
CA LEU A 104 3.06 6.70 8.67
C LEU A 104 1.80 5.86 8.49
N TRP A 105 0.66 6.52 8.44
CA TRP A 105 -0.62 5.92 8.21
C TRP A 105 -1.05 6.07 6.76
N TYR A 106 -1.64 4.99 6.23
CA TYR A 106 -2.29 4.94 4.94
C TYR A 106 -3.74 4.49 5.11
N GLU A 107 -4.64 5.03 4.28
CA GLU A 107 -6.02 4.56 4.21
C GLU A 107 -6.54 4.60 2.77
N ARG A 108 -7.22 3.53 2.37
CA ARG A 108 -7.92 3.41 1.10
C ARG A 108 -9.25 2.69 1.26
N GLU A 109 -10.28 3.18 0.57
CA GLU A 109 -11.51 2.43 0.35
C GLU A 109 -11.40 1.56 -0.91
N PHE A 110 -12.02 0.38 -0.86
CA PHE A 110 -12.15 -0.51 -1.99
C PHE A 110 -13.47 -1.28 -1.93
N THR A 111 -13.86 -1.95 -3.03
CA THR A 111 -15.05 -2.80 -3.08
C THR A 111 -14.66 -4.15 -3.68
N VAL A 112 -14.98 -5.22 -2.98
CA VAL A 112 -14.74 -6.59 -3.47
C VAL A 112 -15.74 -6.89 -4.60
N PRO A 113 -15.26 -7.35 -5.78
CA PRO A 113 -16.16 -7.73 -6.89
C PRO A 113 -17.13 -8.83 -6.49
N ARG A 114 -18.38 -8.73 -6.94
CA ARG A 114 -19.41 -9.76 -6.67
C ARG A 114 -19.04 -11.14 -7.19
N SER A 115 -18.24 -11.21 -8.26
CA SER A 115 -17.70 -12.45 -8.83
C SER A 115 -16.75 -13.21 -7.90
N TRP A 116 -16.28 -12.57 -6.83
CA TRP A 116 -15.39 -13.20 -5.83
C TRP A 116 -16.16 -13.83 -4.67
N LYS A 117 -17.49 -13.78 -4.69
CA LYS A 117 -18.32 -14.37 -3.63
C LYS A 117 -18.01 -15.86 -3.46
N GLY A 118 -17.78 -16.28 -2.22
CA GLY A 118 -17.44 -17.67 -1.86
C GLY A 118 -15.99 -18.06 -2.11
N LYS A 119 -15.13 -17.10 -2.46
CA LYS A 119 -13.68 -17.26 -2.56
C LYS A 119 -13.01 -16.64 -1.33
N ASN A 120 -11.82 -17.12 -0.99
CA ASN A 120 -10.92 -16.39 -0.10
C ASN A 120 -10.31 -15.22 -0.87
N VAL A 121 -10.11 -14.11 -0.19
CA VAL A 121 -9.50 -12.90 -0.77
C VAL A 121 -8.15 -12.69 -0.11
N ILE A 122 -7.10 -12.77 -0.90
CA ILE A 122 -5.73 -12.57 -0.43
C ILE A 122 -5.28 -11.16 -0.79
N LEU A 123 -4.85 -10.41 0.21
CA LEU A 123 -4.22 -9.10 0.08
C LEU A 123 -2.72 -9.28 0.06
N HIS A 124 -2.06 -8.68 -0.92
CA HIS A 124 -0.62 -8.77 -1.13
C HIS A 124 0.03 -7.39 -1.09
N PHE A 125 1.23 -7.35 -0.54
CA PHE A 125 2.15 -6.22 -0.60
C PHE A 125 3.46 -6.71 -1.23
N GLY A 126 3.94 -6.02 -2.26
CA GLY A 126 5.24 -6.31 -2.85
C GLY A 126 6.38 -6.01 -1.90
N ALA A 127 6.35 -4.84 -1.25
CA ALA A 127 7.23 -4.49 -0.13
C ALA A 127 6.70 -3.25 0.62
N VAL A 128 6.98 -3.22 1.93
CA VAL A 128 6.73 -2.07 2.81
C VAL A 128 7.93 -1.91 3.74
N ASP A 129 8.60 -0.77 3.74
CA ASP A 129 9.72 -0.49 4.62
C ASP A 129 9.23 0.32 5.83
N TRP A 130 9.38 -0.13 7.06
CA TRP A 130 9.98 -1.37 7.51
C TRP A 130 8.98 -2.28 8.25
N MET A 131 8.31 -1.82 9.32
CA MET A 131 7.29 -2.56 10.07
C MET A 131 5.90 -2.07 9.67
N ALA A 132 5.07 -2.99 9.20
CA ALA A 132 3.71 -2.72 8.76
C ALA A 132 2.68 -3.44 9.63
N GLU A 133 1.69 -2.73 10.14
CA GLU A 133 0.46 -3.26 10.70
C GLU A 133 -0.67 -3.05 9.69
N VAL A 134 -1.39 -4.10 9.34
CA VAL A 134 -2.43 -4.06 8.30
C VAL A 134 -3.81 -4.29 8.92
N TYR A 135 -4.73 -3.37 8.66
CA TYR A 135 -6.11 -3.41 9.15
C TYR A 135 -7.11 -3.41 8.00
N VAL A 136 -8.11 -4.27 8.06
CA VAL A 136 -9.27 -4.24 7.18
C VAL A 136 -10.53 -4.01 8.02
N ASN A 137 -11.30 -2.96 7.70
CA ASN A 137 -12.49 -2.57 8.44
C ASN A 137 -12.23 -2.38 9.96
N ASN A 138 -11.07 -1.83 10.31
CA ASN A 138 -10.54 -1.64 11.67
C ASN A 138 -10.22 -2.95 12.43
N VAL A 139 -10.18 -4.09 11.77
CA VAL A 139 -9.70 -5.35 12.34
C VAL A 139 -8.23 -5.51 11.96
N LEU A 140 -7.33 -5.68 12.92
CA LEU A 140 -5.93 -6.00 12.68
C LEU A 140 -5.86 -7.39 12.02
N ILE A 141 -5.30 -7.43 10.81
CA ILE A 141 -5.16 -8.66 10.03
C ILE A 141 -3.81 -9.33 10.31
N GLY A 142 -2.79 -8.52 10.50
CA GLY A 142 -1.46 -9.01 10.81
C GLY A 142 -0.40 -7.92 10.73
N GLU A 143 0.82 -8.32 11.04
CA GLU A 143 2.01 -7.48 11.04
C GLU A 143 3.08 -8.12 10.13
N HIS A 144 3.92 -7.28 9.56
CA HIS A 144 5.12 -7.70 8.81
C HIS A 144 6.31 -6.83 9.20
N LYS A 145 7.49 -7.43 9.26
CA LYS A 145 8.77 -6.75 9.49
C LYS A 145 9.76 -7.19 8.42
N GLY A 146 10.27 -6.22 7.69
CA GLY A 146 11.20 -6.43 6.58
C GLY A 146 10.87 -5.50 5.41
N GLY A 147 11.84 -4.68 4.97
CA GLY A 147 11.62 -3.64 3.96
C GLY A 147 11.66 -4.15 2.51
N TYR A 148 12.03 -5.42 2.27
CA TYR A 148 12.34 -5.91 0.92
C TYR A 148 11.52 -7.12 0.49
N ASP A 149 10.94 -7.85 1.44
CA ASP A 149 10.24 -9.10 1.18
C ASP A 149 8.74 -8.88 0.95
N PRO A 150 8.14 -9.58 -0.03
CA PRO A 150 6.70 -9.56 -0.21
C PRO A 150 5.99 -10.34 0.91
N PHE A 151 4.79 -9.87 1.27
CA PHE A 151 3.96 -10.57 2.23
C PHE A 151 2.48 -10.50 1.84
N SER A 152 1.68 -11.39 2.43
CA SER A 152 0.25 -11.46 2.12
C SER A 152 -0.58 -11.95 3.29
N PHE A 153 -1.85 -11.53 3.32
CA PHE A 153 -2.83 -11.90 4.33
C PHE A 153 -4.15 -12.36 3.69
N ASP A 154 -4.77 -13.39 4.26
CA ASP A 154 -6.17 -13.71 3.97
C ASP A 154 -7.05 -12.71 4.72
N VAL A 155 -7.67 -11.80 3.98
CA VAL A 155 -8.54 -10.76 4.53
C VAL A 155 -10.01 -11.15 4.59
N THR A 156 -10.36 -12.33 4.09
CA THR A 156 -11.73 -12.83 3.99
C THR A 156 -12.53 -12.68 5.29
N PRO A 157 -11.97 -13.04 6.48
CA PRO A 157 -12.72 -12.96 7.74
C PRO A 157 -13.10 -11.54 8.16
N ALA A 158 -12.35 -10.53 7.70
CA ALA A 158 -12.58 -9.13 8.07
C ALA A 158 -13.41 -8.36 7.04
N LEU A 159 -13.77 -8.98 5.90
CA LEU A 159 -14.59 -8.33 4.90
C LEU A 159 -16.05 -8.21 5.32
N LYS A 160 -16.64 -7.03 5.11
CA LYS A 160 -18.10 -6.85 5.19
C LYS A 160 -18.77 -7.62 4.05
N LYS A 161 -19.98 -8.08 4.29
CA LYS A 161 -20.76 -8.85 3.29
C LYS A 161 -20.99 -8.11 1.97
N SER A 162 -20.97 -6.77 1.99
CA SER A 162 -21.16 -5.91 0.81
C SER A 162 -20.73 -4.48 1.12
N GLY A 163 -20.66 -3.65 0.06
CA GLY A 163 -20.34 -2.23 0.16
C GLY A 163 -18.85 -1.97 0.24
N LYS A 164 -18.50 -0.74 0.63
CA LYS A 164 -17.13 -0.27 0.75
C LYS A 164 -16.42 -0.93 1.94
N GLN A 165 -15.23 -1.38 1.70
CA GLN A 165 -14.25 -1.85 2.67
C GLN A 165 -13.23 -0.75 2.91
N THR A 166 -12.62 -0.73 4.08
CA THR A 166 -11.52 0.18 4.39
C THR A 166 -10.26 -0.63 4.66
N LEU A 167 -9.19 -0.33 3.95
CA LEU A 167 -7.84 -0.84 4.20
C LEU A 167 -7.03 0.27 4.85
N LYS A 168 -6.40 -0.02 5.99
CA LYS A 168 -5.44 0.86 6.65
C LYS A 168 -4.11 0.14 6.83
N VAL A 169 -3.03 0.87 6.70
CA VAL A 169 -1.68 0.38 6.98
C VAL A 169 -0.98 1.40 7.86
N LYS A 170 -0.45 0.95 9.00
CA LYS A 170 0.43 1.75 9.86
C LYS A 170 1.85 1.27 9.65
N VAL A 171 2.75 2.19 9.35
CA VAL A 171 4.16 1.87 9.12
C VAL A 171 5.04 2.60 10.12
N GLN A 172 6.02 1.89 10.65
CA GLN A 172 7.12 2.44 11.44
C GLN A 172 8.45 2.07 10.79
N ASP A 173 9.34 3.04 10.68
CA ASP A 173 10.67 2.86 10.09
C ASP A 173 11.69 3.71 10.85
N ALA A 174 12.66 3.06 11.44
CA ALA A 174 13.78 3.73 12.14
C ALA A 174 14.95 4.03 11.20
N THR A 175 14.91 3.56 9.97
CA THR A 175 15.96 3.67 8.94
C THR A 175 17.34 3.26 9.51
N ASP A 176 18.20 4.23 9.85
CA ASP A 176 19.57 4.01 10.38
C ASP A 176 19.69 4.15 11.90
N ASN A 177 18.59 4.34 12.61
CA ASN A 177 18.53 4.47 14.07
C ASN A 177 18.05 3.17 14.76
N SER A 178 18.21 2.01 14.10
CA SER A 178 17.82 0.69 14.61
C SER A 178 18.71 -0.41 14.01
N PHE A 179 18.51 -1.66 14.45
CA PHE A 179 19.21 -2.85 13.95
C PHE A 179 18.48 -3.52 12.77
N GLN A 180 17.61 -2.79 12.08
CA GLN A 180 16.92 -3.29 10.89
C GLN A 180 17.83 -3.31 9.65
N PRO A 181 17.64 -4.24 8.70
CA PRO A 181 18.27 -4.17 7.39
C PRO A 181 17.80 -2.92 6.63
N ARG A 182 18.74 -2.11 6.16
CA ARG A 182 18.47 -0.81 5.51
C ARG A 182 19.25 -0.56 4.22
N GLY A 183 20.17 -1.46 3.87
CA GLY A 183 21.09 -1.23 2.75
C GLY A 183 21.92 0.03 2.96
N LYS A 184 21.93 0.94 1.98
CA LYS A 184 22.65 2.23 2.04
C LYS A 184 21.75 3.40 2.44
N GLN A 185 20.58 3.15 2.97
CA GLN A 185 19.67 4.20 3.43
C GLN A 185 20.24 4.92 4.67
N CYS A 186 20.13 6.25 4.69
CA CYS A 186 20.57 7.07 5.82
C CYS A 186 19.71 8.34 5.90
N ILE A 187 19.25 8.71 7.10
CA ILE A 187 18.45 9.91 7.33
C ILE A 187 19.21 11.18 6.93
N ILE A 188 20.52 11.20 7.21
CA ILE A 188 21.42 12.27 6.76
C ILE A 188 22.29 11.69 5.64
N ASN A 189 21.75 11.66 4.43
CA ASN A 189 22.41 11.06 3.27
C ASN A 189 23.44 12.00 2.64
N ALA A 190 24.64 11.45 2.40
CA ALA A 190 25.73 12.12 1.69
C ALA A 190 26.70 11.07 1.12
N GLY A 191 27.41 11.40 0.06
CA GLY A 191 28.41 10.53 -0.57
C GLY A 191 27.78 9.23 -1.08
N ILE A 192 28.13 8.10 -0.47
CA ILE A 192 27.64 6.77 -0.86
C ILE A 192 26.30 6.38 -0.24
N TRP A 193 25.74 7.22 0.63
CA TRP A 193 24.48 6.97 1.32
C TRP A 193 23.30 7.55 0.54
N TYR A 194 22.19 6.83 0.53
CA TYR A 194 20.99 7.19 -0.21
C TYR A 194 19.87 7.66 0.72
N THR A 195 18.92 8.37 0.12
CA THR A 195 17.67 8.77 0.77
C THR A 195 16.93 7.54 1.33
N PRO A 196 16.34 7.64 2.52
CA PRO A 196 15.47 6.59 3.06
C PRO A 196 14.31 6.25 2.15
N VAL A 197 13.81 5.04 2.31
CA VAL A 197 12.60 4.53 1.68
C VAL A 197 11.65 4.11 2.79
N THR A 198 10.66 4.95 3.10
CA THR A 198 9.69 4.66 4.15
C THR A 198 8.32 4.36 3.56
N GLY A 199 7.69 3.31 4.07
CA GLY A 199 6.31 2.96 3.72
C GLY A 199 6.18 1.99 2.55
N ILE A 200 5.02 2.04 1.89
CA ILE A 200 4.69 1.16 0.76
C ILE A 200 5.45 1.62 -0.47
N TRP A 201 6.37 0.78 -0.98
CA TRP A 201 7.19 1.14 -2.15
C TRP A 201 7.12 0.12 -3.30
N GLN A 202 6.32 -0.94 -3.14
CA GLN A 202 5.95 -1.85 -4.22
C GLN A 202 4.43 -2.08 -4.24
N THR A 203 3.93 -2.62 -5.36
CA THR A 203 2.50 -2.79 -5.65
C THR A 203 1.72 -3.44 -4.50
N VAL A 204 0.56 -2.86 -4.20
CA VAL A 204 -0.47 -3.44 -3.33
C VAL A 204 -1.59 -3.97 -4.21
N TRP A 205 -2.01 -5.22 -3.98
CA TRP A 205 -3.01 -5.85 -4.82
C TRP A 205 -3.74 -6.97 -4.10
N MET A 206 -4.86 -7.43 -4.64
CA MET A 206 -5.63 -8.56 -4.11
C MET A 206 -6.08 -9.49 -5.23
N GLU A 207 -6.32 -10.74 -4.84
CA GLU A 207 -6.86 -11.76 -5.73
C GLU A 207 -7.80 -12.72 -4.99
N PRO A 208 -8.82 -13.27 -5.65
CA PRO A 208 -9.66 -14.33 -5.11
C PRO A 208 -9.00 -15.68 -5.35
N VAL A 209 -8.99 -16.53 -4.33
CA VAL A 209 -8.51 -17.91 -4.45
C VAL A 209 -9.57 -18.89 -3.98
N SER A 210 -9.52 -20.13 -4.48
CA SER A 210 -10.34 -21.22 -3.97
C SER A 210 -9.88 -21.64 -2.56
N SER A 211 -10.64 -22.48 -1.87
CA SER A 211 -10.21 -23.05 -0.58
C SER A 211 -8.91 -23.84 -0.70
N ALA A 212 -8.73 -24.52 -1.84
CA ALA A 212 -7.46 -25.15 -2.20
C ALA A 212 -6.81 -24.36 -3.35
N TYR A 213 -5.54 -23.98 -3.18
CA TYR A 213 -4.80 -23.21 -4.18
C TYR A 213 -3.29 -23.34 -4.00
N VAL A 214 -2.54 -23.18 -5.09
CA VAL A 214 -1.08 -23.04 -5.06
C VAL A 214 -0.74 -21.68 -4.49
N LYS A 215 -0.03 -21.64 -3.37
CA LYS A 215 0.40 -20.41 -2.71
C LYS A 215 1.68 -19.86 -3.32
N ASN A 216 2.63 -20.76 -3.58
CA ASN A 216 3.91 -20.44 -4.18
C ASN A 216 4.53 -21.71 -4.81
N TYR A 217 5.56 -21.53 -5.65
CA TYR A 217 6.39 -22.64 -6.11
C TYR A 217 7.83 -22.17 -6.35
N TYR A 218 8.75 -23.10 -6.27
CA TYR A 218 10.15 -22.91 -6.63
C TYR A 218 10.49 -23.87 -7.77
N ALA A 219 11.17 -23.36 -8.78
CA ALA A 219 11.64 -24.13 -9.92
C ALA A 219 13.16 -24.11 -9.94
N VAL A 220 13.79 -25.27 -9.86
CA VAL A 220 15.23 -25.44 -9.92
C VAL A 220 15.59 -26.23 -11.16
N SER A 221 16.31 -25.61 -12.08
CA SER A 221 16.77 -26.25 -13.32
C SER A 221 18.13 -26.91 -13.13
N ASP A 222 18.27 -28.15 -13.65
CA ASP A 222 19.53 -28.88 -13.75
C ASP A 222 19.84 -29.07 -15.24
N ILE A 223 20.73 -28.22 -15.77
CA ILE A 223 21.05 -28.22 -17.21
C ILE A 223 21.87 -29.45 -17.63
N ASP A 224 22.61 -30.04 -16.70
CA ASP A 224 23.44 -31.24 -16.99
C ASP A 224 22.57 -32.47 -17.13
N LYS A 225 21.46 -32.55 -16.42
CA LYS A 225 20.47 -33.62 -16.52
C LYS A 225 19.32 -33.33 -17.48
N GLY A 226 19.16 -32.06 -17.90
CA GLY A 226 18.01 -31.63 -18.71
C GLY A 226 16.69 -31.71 -17.94
N GLU A 227 16.70 -31.47 -16.65
CA GLU A 227 15.56 -31.59 -15.74
C GLU A 227 15.20 -30.27 -15.08
N ILE A 228 13.92 -30.10 -14.70
CA ILE A 228 13.44 -29.05 -13.83
C ILE A 228 12.69 -29.70 -12.65
N ALA A 229 13.16 -29.44 -11.43
CA ALA A 229 12.45 -29.82 -10.21
C ALA A 229 11.55 -28.69 -9.73
N PHE A 230 10.31 -29.02 -9.37
CA PHE A 230 9.37 -28.07 -8.77
C PHE A 230 9.10 -28.46 -7.32
N GLU A 231 9.26 -27.48 -6.41
CA GLU A 231 8.71 -27.53 -5.06
C GLU A 231 7.48 -26.63 -5.03
N VAL A 232 6.32 -27.18 -4.66
CA VAL A 232 5.03 -26.45 -4.71
C VAL A 232 4.46 -26.32 -3.31
N ASP A 233 4.30 -25.07 -2.84
CA ASP A 233 3.59 -24.76 -1.61
C ASP A 233 2.11 -24.54 -1.93
N ALA A 234 1.24 -25.44 -1.46
CA ALA A 234 -0.18 -25.41 -1.73
C ALA A 234 -0.99 -25.47 -0.43
N ARG A 235 -2.06 -24.67 -0.36
CA ARG A 235 -3.06 -24.79 0.69
C ARG A 235 -4.12 -25.79 0.27
N THR A 236 -4.48 -26.72 1.13
CA THR A 236 -5.59 -27.66 0.92
C THR A 236 -6.93 -27.02 1.30
N ALA A 237 -8.04 -27.68 0.95
CA ALA A 237 -9.39 -27.24 1.34
C ALA A 237 -9.56 -27.19 2.87
N ASP A 238 -8.88 -28.04 3.61
CA ASP A 238 -8.92 -28.11 5.07
C ASP A 238 -7.99 -27.11 5.75
N GLY A 239 -7.23 -26.33 4.95
CA GLY A 239 -6.33 -25.30 5.44
C GLY A 239 -4.89 -25.73 5.67
N ASP A 240 -4.57 -27.01 5.53
CA ASP A 240 -3.20 -27.51 5.63
C ASP A 240 -2.34 -27.06 4.45
N VAL A 241 -1.07 -26.76 4.74
CA VAL A 241 -0.07 -26.46 3.71
C VAL A 241 0.63 -27.76 3.35
N VAL A 242 0.58 -28.13 2.08
CA VAL A 242 1.32 -29.26 1.52
C VAL A 242 2.53 -28.71 0.78
N LYS A 243 3.71 -29.17 1.14
CA LYS A 243 4.97 -28.87 0.47
C LYS A 243 5.40 -30.02 -0.41
#